data_d61bef66ff0707d0da1d05ab68eee971
#
_entry.id   d61bef66ff0707d0da1d05ab68eee971
#
_cell.length_a   1.000
_cell.length_b   1.000
_cell.length_c   1.000
_cell.angle_alpha   90.00
_cell.angle_beta   90.00
_cell.angle_gamma   90.00
#
_symmetry.space_group_name_H-M   'P 1'
#
loop_
_entity.id
_entity.type
_entity.pdbx_description
1 polymer ?
#
loop_
_entity_poly.entity_id
_entity_poly.type
_entity_poly.pdbx_seq_one_letter_code
_entity_poly.pdbx_strand_id
1 'polypeptide(L)'
;MSKLKELIEKFCPNGVEYQKLDDILDYEQPTQYIVKSTEYDDSYNTPVLTAGQTFILGYTNEEDGIYKADKDSPTIIFDDFTTSFHWVDFDFKVKSSAMKMLRPKSTFEGSFKYVFYAMECIHFEAVNHTRHWISKYSQFEIPLPHPEVQEEIVKILDRFAEYAAELQAELQARQEQYEYYRDKLLTFNEIGGGYSRCNMDENE
;
A
#
# COMPACT_ATOMS: atom_id res chain seq x y z
N MET A 1 -17.15 -28.38 1.74
CA MET A 1 -16.53 -27.53 0.67
C MET A 1 -16.27 -26.15 1.23
N SER A 2 -15.29 -25.39 0.74
CA SER A 2 -15.13 -24.00 1.20
C SER A 2 -16.27 -23.15 0.63
N LYS A 3 -16.75 -22.17 1.39
CA LYS A 3 -17.80 -21.23 0.97
C LYS A 3 -17.50 -20.59 -0.39
N LEU A 4 -16.23 -20.20 -0.62
CA LEU A 4 -15.80 -19.67 -1.92
C LEU A 4 -16.09 -20.62 -3.09
N LYS A 5 -15.83 -21.93 -2.91
CA LYS A 5 -16.10 -22.92 -3.96
C LYS A 5 -17.59 -23.00 -4.30
N GLU A 6 -18.44 -23.00 -3.29
CA GLU A 6 -19.90 -23.01 -3.47
C GLU A 6 -20.39 -21.76 -4.22
N LEU A 7 -19.85 -20.59 -3.88
CA LEU A 7 -20.18 -19.32 -4.56
C LEU A 7 -19.73 -19.33 -6.03
N ILE A 8 -18.51 -19.82 -6.31
CA ILE A 8 -18.01 -19.94 -7.68
C ILE A 8 -18.89 -20.90 -8.51
N GLU A 9 -19.23 -22.06 -7.97
CA GLU A 9 -20.10 -23.04 -8.65
C GLU A 9 -21.49 -22.45 -8.91
N LYS A 10 -22.00 -21.62 -8.00
CA LYS A 10 -23.32 -21.00 -8.11
C LYS A 10 -23.37 -19.84 -9.11
N PHE A 11 -22.40 -18.93 -9.04
CA PHE A 11 -22.47 -17.65 -9.76
C PHE A 11 -21.55 -17.56 -10.98
N CYS A 12 -20.55 -18.41 -11.07
CA CYS A 12 -19.57 -18.41 -12.15
C CYS A 12 -19.37 -19.82 -12.77
N PRO A 13 -20.44 -20.59 -13.04
CA PRO A 13 -20.31 -21.98 -13.51
C PRO A 13 -19.63 -22.11 -14.89
N ASN A 14 -19.68 -21.03 -15.68
CA ASN A 14 -19.09 -20.97 -17.03
C ASN A 14 -17.83 -20.09 -17.11
N GLY A 15 -17.23 -19.75 -15.96
CA GLY A 15 -16.11 -18.81 -15.88
C GLY A 15 -16.53 -17.40 -15.51
N VAL A 16 -15.64 -16.43 -15.73
CA VAL A 16 -15.83 -15.03 -15.38
C VAL A 16 -15.52 -14.13 -16.57
N GLU A 17 -16.17 -12.98 -16.65
CA GLU A 17 -15.85 -11.95 -17.63
C GLU A 17 -14.59 -11.18 -17.18
N TYR A 18 -13.87 -10.63 -18.17
CA TYR A 18 -12.71 -9.75 -17.94
C TYR A 18 -13.08 -8.35 -18.37
N GLN A 19 -12.70 -7.36 -17.56
CA GLN A 19 -12.90 -5.95 -17.88
C GLN A 19 -11.62 -5.17 -17.69
N LYS A 20 -11.44 -4.13 -18.51
CA LYS A 20 -10.30 -3.23 -18.41
C LYS A 20 -10.39 -2.38 -17.15
N LEU A 21 -9.24 -2.07 -16.57
CA LEU A 21 -9.18 -1.14 -15.44
C LEU A 21 -9.77 0.23 -15.81
N ASP A 22 -9.60 0.66 -17.07
CA ASP A 22 -10.17 1.92 -17.58
C ASP A 22 -11.71 1.93 -17.61
N ASP A 23 -12.35 0.77 -17.71
CA ASP A 23 -13.82 0.64 -17.64
C ASP A 23 -14.33 0.70 -16.19
N ILE A 24 -13.48 0.35 -15.21
CA ILE A 24 -13.82 0.20 -13.79
C ILE A 24 -13.41 1.42 -12.97
N LEU A 25 -12.25 2.02 -13.26
CA LEU A 25 -11.63 3.04 -12.44
C LEU A 25 -11.59 4.40 -13.14
N ASP A 26 -11.91 5.43 -12.37
CA ASP A 26 -11.54 6.82 -12.68
C ASP A 26 -10.25 7.19 -11.96
N TYR A 27 -9.55 8.22 -12.48
CA TYR A 27 -8.37 8.77 -11.81
C TYR A 27 -8.47 10.28 -11.64
N GLU A 28 -7.93 10.75 -10.54
CA GLU A 28 -7.78 12.18 -10.25
C GLU A 28 -6.31 12.59 -10.26
N GLN A 29 -6.03 13.76 -10.84
CA GLN A 29 -4.69 14.33 -10.86
C GLN A 29 -4.34 14.93 -9.49
N PRO A 30 -3.10 14.77 -9.01
CA PRO A 30 -2.71 15.17 -7.66
C PRO A 30 -2.48 16.67 -7.48
N THR A 31 -2.60 17.49 -8.51
CA THR A 31 -2.10 18.87 -8.57
C THR A 31 -2.43 19.71 -7.32
N GLN A 32 -3.66 19.61 -6.82
CA GLN A 32 -4.11 20.38 -5.65
C GLN A 32 -3.69 19.76 -4.31
N TYR A 33 -3.22 18.52 -4.32
CA TYR A 33 -2.85 17.75 -3.13
C TYR A 33 -1.34 17.64 -2.92
N ILE A 34 -0.54 18.23 -3.84
CA ILE A 34 0.91 18.20 -3.73
C ILE A 34 1.36 19.09 -2.56
N VAL A 35 2.18 18.53 -1.68
CA VAL A 35 2.79 19.26 -0.57
C VAL A 35 3.71 20.36 -1.12
N LYS A 36 3.65 21.56 -0.51
CA LYS A 36 4.43 22.74 -0.91
C LYS A 36 5.81 22.75 -0.25
N SER A 37 5.85 22.38 1.05
CA SER A 37 7.09 22.28 1.81
C SER A 37 7.64 20.85 1.80
N THR A 38 8.95 20.72 1.92
CA THR A 38 9.64 19.44 2.17
C THR A 38 10.13 19.31 3.61
N GLU A 39 9.74 20.27 4.47
CA GLU A 39 10.00 20.21 5.90
C GLU A 39 8.94 19.33 6.55
N TYR A 40 9.34 18.13 6.92
CA TYR A 40 8.48 17.15 7.59
C TYR A 40 8.84 17.06 9.06
N ASP A 41 7.83 16.84 9.92
CA ASP A 41 8.00 16.67 11.35
C ASP A 41 7.00 15.63 11.87
N ASP A 42 7.45 14.69 12.67
CA ASP A 42 6.63 13.60 13.21
C ASP A 42 5.52 14.09 14.17
N SER A 43 5.60 15.33 14.64
CA SER A 43 4.55 15.97 15.45
C SER A 43 3.35 16.45 14.63
N TYR A 44 3.46 16.51 13.30
CA TYR A 44 2.38 16.93 12.41
C TYR A 44 1.43 15.78 12.12
N ASN A 45 0.18 16.10 11.73
CA ASN A 45 -0.88 15.11 11.62
C ASN A 45 -1.13 14.61 10.19
N THR A 46 -0.76 15.36 9.16
CA THR A 46 -1.10 15.03 7.78
C THR A 46 0.05 14.30 7.10
N PRO A 47 -0.09 13.00 6.79
CA PRO A 47 0.96 12.25 6.11
C PRO A 47 1.14 12.71 4.66
N VAL A 48 2.39 12.69 4.20
CA VAL A 48 2.78 12.95 2.81
C VAL A 48 3.19 11.63 2.18
N LEU A 49 2.46 11.21 1.16
CA LEU A 49 2.58 9.89 0.57
C LEU A 49 3.35 9.88 -0.75
N THR A 50 3.97 8.74 -1.00
CA THR A 50 4.36 8.28 -2.33
C THR A 50 3.82 6.88 -2.57
N ALA A 51 3.80 6.41 -3.81
CA ALA A 51 3.47 5.02 -4.11
C ALA A 51 4.71 4.11 -4.20
N GLY A 52 5.91 4.62 -3.86
CA GLY A 52 7.15 3.84 -3.81
C GLY A 52 7.26 2.96 -2.56
N GLN A 53 8.45 2.38 -2.35
CA GLN A 53 8.73 1.53 -1.17
C GLN A 53 8.57 2.29 0.16
N THR A 54 8.99 3.55 0.20
CA THR A 54 8.74 4.42 1.35
C THR A 54 7.37 5.06 1.19
N PHE A 55 6.34 4.38 1.66
CA PHE A 55 4.94 4.80 1.49
C PHE A 55 4.64 6.16 2.13
N ILE A 56 5.01 6.36 3.39
CA ILE A 56 4.90 7.64 4.11
C ILE A 56 6.28 8.28 4.16
N LEU A 57 6.45 9.45 3.54
CA LEU A 57 7.69 10.20 3.56
C LEU A 57 7.91 11.01 4.84
N GLY A 58 6.85 11.36 5.52
CA GLY A 58 6.81 12.18 6.72
C GLY A 58 5.47 12.86 6.86
N TYR A 59 5.36 13.81 7.79
CA TYR A 59 4.11 14.50 8.08
C TYR A 59 4.27 16.00 7.86
N THR A 60 3.19 16.66 7.45
CA THR A 60 3.15 18.12 7.21
C THR A 60 2.08 18.80 8.06
N ASN A 61 2.27 20.07 8.35
CA ASN A 61 1.28 20.93 9.00
C ASN A 61 0.43 21.73 8.00
N GLU A 62 0.54 21.44 6.71
CA GLU A 62 -0.30 22.09 5.71
C GLU A 62 -1.76 21.66 5.90
N GLU A 63 -2.67 22.63 6.01
CA GLU A 63 -4.10 22.40 6.20
C GLU A 63 -4.88 22.41 4.87
N ASP A 64 -4.32 23.04 3.83
CA ASP A 64 -4.92 23.14 2.51
C ASP A 64 -4.51 21.98 1.59
N GLY A 65 -5.39 21.62 0.65
CA GLY A 65 -5.11 20.62 -0.37
C GLY A 65 -4.82 19.25 0.23
N ILE A 66 -5.58 18.84 1.23
CA ILE A 66 -5.57 17.49 1.80
C ILE A 66 -6.55 16.64 1.00
N TYR A 67 -6.08 15.51 0.45
CA TYR A 67 -6.96 14.53 -0.16
C TYR A 67 -7.75 13.80 0.93
N LYS A 68 -9.07 13.78 0.78
CA LYS A 68 -9.96 13.16 1.75
C LYS A 68 -10.24 11.72 1.38
N ALA A 69 -9.78 10.82 2.24
CA ALA A 69 -10.09 9.40 2.17
C ALA A 69 -10.35 8.86 3.57
N ASP A 70 -11.18 7.86 3.66
CA ASP A 70 -11.50 7.13 4.88
C ASP A 70 -11.88 5.68 4.54
N LYS A 71 -12.26 4.90 5.53
CA LYS A 71 -12.63 3.48 5.35
C LYS A 71 -13.85 3.29 4.46
N ASP A 72 -14.76 4.26 4.42
CA ASP A 72 -15.98 4.21 3.62
C ASP A 72 -15.76 4.76 2.19
N SER A 73 -14.73 5.61 2.04
CA SER A 73 -14.36 6.23 0.76
C SER A 73 -12.84 6.16 0.53
N PRO A 74 -12.27 4.97 0.39
CA PRO A 74 -10.84 4.77 0.17
C PRO A 74 -10.41 5.16 -1.24
N THR A 75 -9.12 5.25 -1.45
CA THR A 75 -8.51 5.47 -2.76
C THR A 75 -7.29 4.56 -2.95
N ILE A 76 -6.91 4.32 -4.19
CA ILE A 76 -5.62 3.73 -4.53
C ILE A 76 -4.73 4.87 -5.03
N ILE A 77 -3.58 5.08 -4.40
CA ILE A 77 -2.55 5.93 -4.98
C ILE A 77 -1.68 5.09 -5.93
N PHE A 78 -1.43 5.61 -7.12
CA PHE A 78 -0.70 4.93 -8.18
C PHE A 78 0.43 5.83 -8.69
N ASP A 79 1.65 5.34 -8.75
CA ASP A 79 2.78 6.04 -9.35
C ASP A 79 2.85 5.76 -10.86
N ASP A 80 2.72 6.81 -11.65
CA ASP A 80 2.60 6.74 -13.10
C ASP A 80 3.91 6.33 -13.81
N PHE A 81 5.04 6.33 -13.10
CA PHE A 81 6.35 5.94 -13.64
C PHE A 81 6.80 4.55 -13.21
N THR A 82 6.59 4.21 -11.95
CA THR A 82 7.00 2.91 -11.39
C THR A 82 5.91 1.86 -11.44
N THR A 83 4.65 2.29 -11.63
CA THR A 83 3.43 1.46 -11.54
C THR A 83 3.19 0.83 -10.18
N SER A 84 3.93 1.27 -9.15
CA SER A 84 3.66 0.92 -7.76
C SER A 84 2.37 1.57 -7.29
N PHE A 85 1.64 0.91 -6.41
CA PHE A 85 0.39 1.46 -5.88
C PHE A 85 0.13 0.97 -4.45
N HIS A 86 -0.66 1.78 -3.71
CA HIS A 86 -1.06 1.46 -2.34
C HIS A 86 -2.52 1.80 -2.10
N TRP A 87 -3.16 1.02 -1.24
CA TRP A 87 -4.47 1.31 -0.69
C TRP A 87 -4.36 2.39 0.39
N VAL A 88 -5.24 3.40 0.34
CA VAL A 88 -5.27 4.50 1.32
C VAL A 88 -6.70 4.76 1.78
N ASP A 89 -6.92 4.71 3.08
CA ASP A 89 -8.20 4.92 3.76
C ASP A 89 -8.12 5.96 4.88
N PHE A 90 -7.23 6.94 4.71
CA PHE A 90 -7.02 8.08 5.59
C PHE A 90 -6.64 9.33 4.80
N ASP A 91 -6.81 10.51 5.40
CA ASP A 91 -6.48 11.80 4.81
C ASP A 91 -4.97 11.95 4.55
N PHE A 92 -4.57 12.52 3.42
CA PHE A 92 -3.16 12.65 3.05
C PHE A 92 -2.88 13.78 2.08
N LYS A 93 -1.60 14.10 1.91
CA LYS A 93 -1.04 14.86 0.80
C LYS A 93 -0.07 13.99 0.01
N VAL A 94 0.28 14.39 -1.21
CA VAL A 94 1.21 13.64 -2.06
C VAL A 94 2.48 14.42 -2.33
N LYS A 95 3.57 13.69 -2.60
CA LYS A 95 4.88 14.29 -2.85
C LYS A 95 4.98 14.94 -4.24
N SER A 96 4.38 14.35 -5.28
CA SER A 96 4.66 14.76 -6.64
C SER A 96 3.49 14.55 -7.61
N SER A 97 3.59 15.15 -8.79
CA SER A 97 2.63 14.98 -9.89
C SER A 97 2.70 13.62 -10.60
N ALA A 98 3.62 12.74 -10.20
CA ALA A 98 3.67 11.37 -10.70
C ALA A 98 2.53 10.50 -10.16
N MET A 99 1.95 10.92 -9.05
CA MET A 99 0.86 10.19 -8.39
C MET A 99 -0.46 10.36 -9.12
N LYS A 100 -1.30 9.35 -9.03
CA LYS A 100 -2.72 9.40 -9.39
C LYS A 100 -3.53 8.81 -8.25
N MET A 101 -4.69 9.38 -7.97
CA MET A 101 -5.66 8.81 -7.05
C MET A 101 -6.73 8.10 -7.88
N LEU A 102 -6.86 6.78 -7.68
CA LEU A 102 -7.80 5.95 -8.40
C LEU A 102 -9.01 5.68 -7.51
N ARG A 103 -10.19 5.78 -8.10
CA ARG A 103 -11.47 5.45 -7.45
C ARG A 103 -12.34 4.65 -8.41
N PRO A 104 -13.26 3.83 -7.90
CA PRO A 104 -14.23 3.15 -8.76
C PRO A 104 -15.14 4.17 -9.44
N LYS A 105 -15.45 3.92 -10.70
CA LYS A 105 -16.51 4.66 -11.42
C LYS A 105 -17.84 4.45 -10.74
N SER A 106 -18.71 5.45 -10.81
CA SER A 106 -20.08 5.37 -10.26
C SER A 106 -20.94 4.26 -10.87
N THR A 107 -20.55 3.76 -12.03
CA THR A 107 -21.19 2.64 -12.75
C THR A 107 -20.67 1.27 -12.32
N PHE A 108 -19.61 1.22 -11.51
CA PHE A 108 -19.04 -0.04 -11.05
C PHE A 108 -19.75 -0.52 -9.79
N GLU A 109 -20.34 -1.72 -9.87
CA GLU A 109 -21.12 -2.33 -8.77
C GLU A 109 -20.34 -3.41 -8.00
N GLY A 110 -19.03 -3.54 -8.24
CA GLY A 110 -18.18 -4.53 -7.58
C GLY A 110 -17.46 -4.01 -6.35
N SER A 111 -16.65 -4.86 -5.74
CA SER A 111 -15.80 -4.51 -4.61
C SER A 111 -14.53 -3.78 -5.08
N PHE A 112 -14.33 -2.54 -4.64
CA PHE A 112 -13.12 -1.79 -4.95
C PHE A 112 -11.86 -2.44 -4.33
N LYS A 113 -12.00 -3.06 -3.16
CA LYS A 113 -10.91 -3.82 -2.54
C LYS A 113 -10.53 -5.06 -3.35
N TYR A 114 -11.51 -5.70 -4.00
CA TYR A 114 -11.24 -6.78 -4.95
C TYR A 114 -10.41 -6.29 -6.14
N VAL A 115 -10.77 -5.13 -6.70
CA VAL A 115 -10.00 -4.53 -7.81
C VAL A 115 -8.55 -4.27 -7.39
N PHE A 116 -8.33 -3.75 -6.18
CA PHE A 116 -6.98 -3.56 -5.62
C PHE A 116 -6.19 -4.87 -5.62
N TYR A 117 -6.75 -5.96 -5.08
CA TYR A 117 -6.08 -7.27 -5.08
C TYR A 117 -5.88 -7.85 -6.48
N ALA A 118 -6.83 -7.63 -7.39
CA ALA A 118 -6.67 -8.06 -8.77
C ALA A 118 -5.54 -7.30 -9.49
N MET A 119 -5.36 -6.01 -9.19
CA MET A 119 -4.23 -5.22 -9.69
C MET A 119 -2.87 -5.75 -9.21
N GLU A 120 -2.76 -6.30 -8.00
CA GLU A 120 -1.53 -6.93 -7.50
C GLU A 120 -1.11 -8.18 -8.31
N CYS A 121 -2.03 -8.79 -9.03
CA CYS A 121 -1.74 -9.91 -9.92
C CYS A 121 -1.21 -9.47 -11.30
N ILE A 122 -1.22 -8.17 -11.61
CA ILE A 122 -0.73 -7.65 -12.89
C ILE A 122 0.79 -7.54 -12.86
N HIS A 123 1.47 -8.38 -13.64
CA HIS A 123 2.91 -8.33 -13.80
C HIS A 123 3.24 -7.36 -14.95
N PHE A 124 3.67 -6.17 -14.61
CA PHE A 124 4.09 -5.15 -15.56
C PHE A 124 5.43 -4.55 -15.15
N GLU A 125 6.42 -4.66 -16.02
CA GLU A 125 7.71 -4.00 -15.84
C GLU A 125 7.68 -2.62 -16.52
N ALA A 126 7.80 -1.58 -15.72
CA ALA A 126 7.90 -0.21 -16.23
C ALA A 126 9.21 -0.03 -16.99
N VAL A 127 9.13 0.07 -18.29
CA VAL A 127 10.29 0.32 -19.19
C VAL A 127 10.27 1.78 -19.58
N ASN A 128 11.35 2.51 -19.30
CA ASN A 128 11.53 3.95 -19.55
C ASN A 128 10.74 4.85 -18.57
N HIS A 129 11.24 6.08 -18.38
CA HIS A 129 10.59 7.11 -17.56
C HIS A 129 9.40 7.76 -18.30
N THR A 130 8.38 6.97 -18.64
CA THR A 130 7.15 7.44 -19.26
C THR A 130 5.97 7.21 -18.34
N ARG A 131 4.90 7.97 -18.53
CA ARG A 131 3.65 7.77 -17.79
C ARG A 131 2.90 6.55 -18.32
N HIS A 132 2.55 5.63 -17.45
CA HIS A 132 2.04 4.31 -17.83
C HIS A 132 0.54 4.14 -17.67
N TRP A 133 -0.12 4.90 -16.77
CA TRP A 133 -1.54 4.68 -16.48
C TRP A 133 -2.41 4.76 -17.75
N ILE A 134 -2.48 5.93 -18.38
CA ILE A 134 -3.37 6.16 -19.52
C ILE A 134 -2.98 5.31 -20.74
N SER A 135 -1.68 5.16 -20.99
CA SER A 135 -1.19 4.55 -22.22
C SER A 135 -1.18 3.02 -22.22
N LYS A 136 -1.10 2.40 -21.04
CA LYS A 136 -0.90 0.96 -20.92
C LYS A 136 -1.62 0.34 -19.75
N TYR A 137 -1.38 0.82 -18.51
CA TYR A 137 -1.79 0.13 -17.29
C TYR A 137 -3.32 0.05 -17.17
N SER A 138 -4.03 1.12 -17.49
CA SER A 138 -5.50 1.14 -17.48
C SER A 138 -6.15 0.18 -18.50
N GLN A 139 -5.38 -0.29 -19.48
CA GLN A 139 -5.87 -1.21 -20.50
C GLN A 139 -5.73 -2.70 -20.11
N PHE A 140 -5.10 -3.00 -18.97
CA PHE A 140 -5.08 -4.37 -18.47
C PHE A 140 -6.48 -4.79 -18.04
N GLU A 141 -6.77 -6.05 -18.35
CA GLU A 141 -8.04 -6.68 -18.01
C GLU A 141 -7.87 -7.50 -16.72
N ILE A 142 -8.84 -7.36 -15.83
CA ILE A 142 -8.94 -8.18 -14.62
C ILE A 142 -10.21 -9.03 -14.66
N PRO A 143 -10.20 -10.24 -14.09
CA PRO A 143 -11.41 -11.05 -13.97
C PRO A 143 -12.41 -10.38 -13.02
N LEU A 144 -13.68 -10.33 -13.40
CA LEU A 144 -14.75 -9.79 -12.56
C LEU A 144 -15.80 -10.86 -12.29
N PRO A 145 -15.64 -11.71 -11.27
CA PRO A 145 -16.69 -12.61 -10.83
C PRO A 145 -17.86 -11.84 -10.21
N HIS A 146 -18.95 -12.55 -9.96
CA HIS A 146 -20.10 -12.02 -9.25
C HIS A 146 -19.72 -11.32 -7.92
N PRO A 147 -20.33 -10.21 -7.52
CA PRO A 147 -19.96 -9.45 -6.32
C PRO A 147 -19.82 -10.28 -5.03
N GLU A 148 -20.71 -11.27 -4.81
CA GLU A 148 -20.60 -12.16 -3.63
C GLU A 148 -19.30 -13.01 -3.64
N VAL A 149 -18.80 -13.37 -4.82
CA VAL A 149 -17.51 -14.06 -4.97
C VAL A 149 -16.36 -13.12 -4.68
N GLN A 150 -16.44 -11.87 -5.19
CA GLN A 150 -15.45 -10.83 -4.91
C GLN A 150 -15.32 -10.56 -3.41
N GLU A 151 -16.44 -10.38 -2.72
CA GLU A 151 -16.46 -10.15 -1.26
C GLU A 151 -15.85 -11.32 -0.46
N GLU A 152 -16.14 -12.56 -0.85
CA GLU A 152 -15.56 -13.71 -0.17
C GLU A 152 -14.06 -13.83 -0.40
N ILE A 153 -13.58 -13.49 -1.61
CA ILE A 153 -12.14 -13.41 -1.91
C ILE A 153 -11.48 -12.32 -1.06
N VAL A 154 -12.06 -11.13 -1.00
CA VAL A 154 -11.56 -10.02 -0.18
C VAL A 154 -11.43 -10.43 1.28
N LYS A 155 -12.48 -11.04 1.87
CA LYS A 155 -12.42 -11.52 3.27
C LYS A 155 -11.29 -12.51 3.54
N ILE A 156 -11.00 -13.38 2.57
CA ILE A 156 -9.90 -14.34 2.70
C ILE A 156 -8.55 -13.62 2.63
N LEU A 157 -8.37 -12.71 1.67
CA LEU A 157 -7.11 -12.00 1.45
C LEU A 157 -6.83 -10.99 2.57
N ASP A 158 -7.84 -10.24 3.03
CA ASP A 158 -7.71 -9.33 4.17
C ASP A 158 -7.23 -10.09 5.43
N ARG A 159 -7.80 -11.27 5.70
CA ARG A 159 -7.35 -12.08 6.84
C ARG A 159 -5.90 -12.53 6.70
N PHE A 160 -5.45 -12.90 5.50
CA PHE A 160 -4.04 -13.22 5.28
C PHE A 160 -3.14 -11.99 5.45
N ALA A 161 -3.57 -10.81 5.00
CA ALA A 161 -2.85 -9.56 5.19
C ALA A 161 -2.72 -9.20 6.68
N GLU A 162 -3.81 -9.36 7.46
CA GLU A 162 -3.80 -9.16 8.91
C GLU A 162 -2.81 -10.11 9.59
N TYR A 163 -2.86 -11.40 9.29
CA TYR A 163 -1.90 -12.38 9.86
C TYR A 163 -0.46 -12.08 9.46
N ALA A 164 -0.22 -11.65 8.23
CA ALA A 164 1.13 -11.27 7.79
C ALA A 164 1.64 -10.06 8.59
N ALA A 165 0.80 -9.05 8.82
CA ALA A 165 1.15 -7.88 9.62
C ALA A 165 1.42 -8.24 11.10
N GLU A 166 0.60 -9.12 11.71
CA GLU A 166 0.82 -9.61 13.07
C GLU A 166 2.16 -10.37 13.20
N LEU A 167 2.45 -11.26 12.26
CA LEU A 167 3.71 -12.00 12.23
C LEU A 167 4.92 -11.09 12.04
N GLN A 168 4.80 -10.06 11.21
CA GLN A 168 5.87 -9.08 11.00
C GLN A 168 6.14 -8.27 12.29
N ALA A 169 5.09 -7.85 12.99
CA ALA A 169 5.21 -7.15 14.28
C ALA A 169 5.83 -8.06 15.36
N GLU A 170 5.44 -9.35 15.42
CA GLU A 170 6.06 -10.30 16.35
C GLU A 170 7.54 -10.51 16.02
N LEU A 171 7.90 -10.65 14.74
CA LEU A 171 9.29 -10.81 14.30
C LEU A 171 10.14 -9.62 14.76
N GLN A 172 9.66 -8.40 14.54
CA GLN A 172 10.35 -7.18 14.97
C GLN A 172 10.55 -7.17 16.51
N ALA A 173 9.50 -7.43 17.28
CA ALA A 173 9.58 -7.49 18.75
C ALA A 173 10.59 -8.55 19.24
N ARG A 174 10.68 -9.70 18.54
CA ARG A 174 11.67 -10.75 18.85
C ARG A 174 13.09 -10.33 18.51
N GLN A 175 13.29 -9.59 17.41
CA GLN A 175 14.58 -9.05 17.04
C GLN A 175 15.09 -8.04 18.08
N GLU A 176 14.22 -7.09 18.49
CA GLU A 176 14.54 -6.12 19.55
C GLU A 176 14.86 -6.82 20.88
N GLN A 177 14.08 -7.85 21.25
CA GLN A 177 14.33 -8.66 22.44
C GLN A 177 15.70 -9.37 22.36
N TYR A 178 16.01 -9.97 21.20
CA TYR A 178 17.31 -10.63 20.97
C TYR A 178 18.46 -9.64 21.11
N GLU A 179 18.38 -8.48 20.48
CA GLU A 179 19.42 -7.44 20.55
C GLU A 179 19.65 -6.97 21.99
N TYR A 180 18.56 -6.69 22.71
CA TYR A 180 18.65 -6.31 24.13
C TYR A 180 19.36 -7.36 24.98
N TYR A 181 18.98 -8.63 24.87
CA TYR A 181 19.60 -9.68 25.67
C TYR A 181 21.02 -9.99 25.20
N ARG A 182 21.30 -10.00 23.91
CA ARG A 182 22.65 -10.15 23.36
C ARG A 182 23.59 -9.11 23.96
N ASP A 183 23.21 -7.85 23.90
CA ASP A 183 24.06 -6.77 24.40
C ASP A 183 24.22 -6.86 25.93
N LYS A 184 23.14 -7.14 26.65
CA LYS A 184 23.18 -7.32 28.09
C LYS A 184 24.03 -8.51 28.55
N LEU A 185 23.96 -9.63 27.83
CA LEU A 185 24.70 -10.85 28.20
C LEU A 185 26.15 -10.83 27.79
N LEU A 186 26.50 -10.05 26.75
CA LEU A 186 27.85 -9.93 26.22
C LEU A 186 28.64 -8.70 26.75
N THR A 187 27.97 -7.87 27.57
CA THR A 187 28.65 -6.75 28.24
C THR A 187 29.33 -7.24 29.53
N PHE A 188 30.67 -7.27 29.52
CA PHE A 188 31.50 -7.64 30.67
C PHE A 188 32.29 -6.43 31.14
N ASN A 189 32.59 -6.37 32.45
CA ASN A 189 33.58 -5.42 32.97
C ASN A 189 35.00 -5.92 32.68
N GLU A 190 35.84 -5.09 32.12
CA GLU A 190 37.24 -5.42 31.94
C GLU A 190 37.97 -5.51 33.28
N ILE A 191 38.81 -6.56 33.46
CA ILE A 191 39.68 -6.70 34.61
C ILE A 191 40.84 -5.74 34.42
N GLY A 192 40.78 -4.57 35.07
CA GLY A 192 41.88 -3.59 35.01
C GLY A 192 41.51 -2.16 34.63
N GLY A 193 40.23 -1.82 34.55
CA GLY A 193 39.72 -0.45 34.48
C GLY A 193 39.93 0.22 33.12
N GLY A 194 39.11 -0.12 32.17
CA GLY A 194 38.92 0.62 30.92
C GLY A 194 37.59 0.20 30.30
N TYR A 195 36.66 1.12 30.12
CA TYR A 195 35.43 0.84 29.41
C TYR A 195 35.71 0.80 27.90
N SER A 196 35.82 -0.39 27.29
CA SER A 196 35.68 -0.52 25.83
C SER A 196 34.22 -0.56 25.46
N ARG A 197 33.69 0.53 24.95
CA ARG A 197 32.45 0.53 24.18
C ARG A 197 32.76 -0.04 22.79
N CYS A 198 32.13 -1.13 22.41
CA CYS A 198 31.97 -1.47 21.00
C CYS A 198 30.94 -0.46 20.41
N ASN A 199 31.44 0.75 20.07
CA ASN A 199 30.74 1.60 19.15
C ASN A 199 31.06 1.08 17.76
N MET A 200 30.15 0.38 17.13
CA MET A 200 30.09 0.36 15.67
C MET A 200 29.52 1.73 15.27
N ASP A 201 30.42 2.64 14.89
CA ASP A 201 30.02 3.88 14.23
C ASP A 201 29.35 3.49 12.91
N GLU A 202 28.07 3.84 12.78
CA GLU A 202 27.43 4.01 11.51
C GLU A 202 28.09 5.18 10.79
N ASN A 203 28.91 4.88 9.79
CA ASN A 203 29.30 5.79 8.72
C ASN A 203 29.81 4.96 7.54
N GLU A 204 28.95 4.77 6.55
CA GLU A 204 29.17 5.05 5.11
C GLU A 204 27.87 4.78 4.33
#